data_adee10890d686243e1ec271dd815c3f2
#
_entry.id   adee10890d686243e1ec271dd815c3f2
#
_cell.length_a   1.000
_cell.length_b   1.000
_cell.length_c   1.000
_cell.angle_alpha   90.00
_cell.angle_beta   90.00
_cell.angle_gamma   90.00
#
_symmetry.space_group_name_H-M   'P 1'
#
loop_
_entity.id
_entity.type
_entity.pdbx_description
1 polymer ?
#
loop_
_entity_poly.entity_id
_entity_poly.type
_entity_poly.pdbx_seq_one_letter_code
_entity_poly.pdbx_strand_id
1 'polypeptide(L)'
;MKLTTYLRFQIIVVLILSSAFLSSCGKEEYPQSSLFIRDSLLYKKNSNVPFTGKEKAKVKDKIVEYEVKDGYKNGEFKIYNLQGVLEISGQLDSNRNVGKWQYFYPNGVVESEGNFDYDLPDGNWCWYYPDGKKKEEGIFSKGKRVGIWYQYDREGKVTLKKHFDSDSVPIEQQDSVRI
;
A
#
# COMPACT_ATOMS: atom_id res chain seq x y z
N MET A 1 46.25 -50.16 -12.98
CA MET A 1 46.23 -48.76 -13.45
C MET A 1 44.87 -48.37 -14.03
N LYS A 2 43.76 -48.78 -13.44
CA LYS A 2 42.38 -48.45 -13.91
C LYS A 2 41.43 -47.92 -12.82
N LEU A 3 41.91 -47.78 -11.59
CA LEU A 3 41.07 -47.33 -10.44
C LEU A 3 41.12 -45.81 -10.20
N THR A 4 42.16 -45.14 -10.67
CA THR A 4 42.36 -43.68 -10.48
C THR A 4 41.57 -42.82 -11.45
N THR A 5 41.16 -43.34 -12.59
CA THR A 5 40.35 -42.61 -13.59
C THR A 5 38.86 -42.57 -13.20
N TYR A 6 38.35 -43.60 -12.54
CA TYR A 6 36.94 -43.67 -12.10
C TYR A 6 36.66 -42.73 -10.93
N LEU A 7 37.65 -42.58 -10.03
CA LEU A 7 37.50 -41.67 -8.88
C LEU A 7 37.53 -40.19 -9.28
N ARG A 8 38.27 -39.83 -10.32
CA ARG A 8 38.29 -38.45 -10.86
C ARG A 8 37.02 -38.08 -11.61
N PHE A 9 36.35 -39.05 -12.24
CA PHE A 9 35.08 -38.78 -12.93
C PHE A 9 33.91 -38.60 -11.96
N GLN A 10 33.91 -39.32 -10.83
CA GLN A 10 32.87 -39.15 -9.78
C GLN A 10 33.01 -37.83 -9.06
N ILE A 11 34.19 -37.30 -8.83
CA ILE A 11 34.44 -36.02 -8.19
C ILE A 11 34.02 -34.85 -9.10
N ILE A 12 34.18 -34.94 -10.40
CA ILE A 12 33.79 -33.92 -11.37
C ILE A 12 32.26 -33.88 -11.51
N VAL A 13 31.58 -35.04 -11.50
CA VAL A 13 30.10 -35.10 -11.58
C VAL A 13 29.43 -34.54 -10.29
N VAL A 14 30.03 -34.77 -9.11
CA VAL A 14 29.52 -34.23 -7.84
C VAL A 14 29.77 -32.72 -7.78
N LEU A 15 30.85 -32.18 -8.33
CA LEU A 15 31.12 -30.73 -8.38
C LEU A 15 30.24 -29.99 -9.40
N ILE A 16 29.78 -30.64 -10.46
CA ILE A 16 28.86 -30.04 -11.44
C ILE A 16 27.42 -30.05 -10.91
N LEU A 17 27.04 -31.03 -10.07
CA LEU A 17 25.72 -31.07 -9.46
C LEU A 17 25.56 -30.11 -8.24
N SER A 18 26.66 -29.67 -7.60
CA SER A 18 26.62 -28.72 -6.48
C SER A 18 26.60 -27.27 -6.93
N SER A 19 26.86 -26.95 -8.18
CA SER A 19 26.79 -25.57 -8.71
C SER A 19 25.42 -25.18 -9.29
N ALA A 20 24.46 -26.10 -9.31
CA ALA A 20 23.09 -25.84 -9.82
C ALA A 20 22.12 -25.33 -8.73
N PHE A 21 22.56 -25.20 -7.47
CA PHE A 21 21.79 -24.60 -6.38
C PHE A 21 22.27 -23.19 -6.03
N LEU A 22 22.87 -22.46 -6.95
CA LEU A 22 23.00 -21.02 -6.81
C LEU A 22 21.68 -20.37 -7.23
N SER A 23 20.77 -20.36 -6.26
CA SER A 23 19.93 -19.22 -5.98
C SER A 23 19.60 -18.37 -7.23
N SER A 24 18.69 -18.85 -8.05
CA SER A 24 17.80 -17.95 -8.77
C SER A 24 16.95 -17.26 -7.69
N CYS A 25 17.49 -16.21 -7.11
CA CYS A 25 16.67 -15.15 -6.51
C CYS A 25 15.95 -14.50 -7.71
N GLY A 26 14.98 -15.24 -8.27
CA GLY A 26 14.12 -14.74 -9.30
C GLY A 26 13.40 -13.54 -8.72
N LYS A 27 13.73 -12.34 -9.20
CA LYS A 27 12.85 -11.20 -9.01
C LYS A 27 11.50 -11.67 -9.49
N GLU A 28 10.53 -11.74 -8.60
CA GLU A 28 9.14 -12.03 -8.96
C GLU A 28 8.74 -11.01 -10.02
N GLU A 29 8.61 -11.46 -11.26
CA GLU A 29 8.18 -10.60 -12.37
C GLU A 29 6.65 -10.52 -12.32
N TYR A 30 6.13 -9.47 -11.73
CA TYR A 30 4.69 -9.26 -11.69
C TYR A 30 4.16 -8.92 -13.07
N PRO A 31 3.11 -9.61 -13.54
CA PRO A 31 2.51 -9.33 -14.83
C PRO A 31 1.89 -7.93 -14.86
N GLN A 32 1.79 -7.35 -16.05
CA GLN A 32 0.93 -6.19 -16.28
C GLN A 32 -0.53 -6.61 -16.06
N SER A 33 -1.39 -5.65 -15.65
CA SER A 33 -2.81 -5.97 -15.45
C SER A 33 -3.44 -6.60 -16.68
N SER A 34 -4.16 -7.68 -16.46
CA SER A 34 -4.98 -8.36 -17.47
C SER A 34 -6.38 -7.75 -17.61
N LEU A 35 -6.70 -6.78 -16.75
CA LEU A 35 -7.99 -6.13 -16.72
C LEU A 35 -7.98 -4.83 -17.54
N PHE A 36 -9.13 -4.51 -18.12
CA PHE A 36 -9.38 -3.25 -18.80
C PHE A 36 -10.72 -2.65 -18.35
N ILE A 37 -10.87 -1.36 -18.52
CA ILE A 37 -12.09 -0.63 -18.15
C ILE A 37 -12.99 -0.46 -19.38
N ARG A 38 -14.27 -0.80 -19.24
CA ARG A 38 -15.34 -0.51 -20.18
C ARG A 38 -16.58 -0.11 -19.37
N ASP A 39 -17.20 1.01 -19.74
CA ASP A 39 -18.39 1.54 -19.04
C ASP A 39 -18.22 1.64 -17.52
N SER A 40 -17.03 2.13 -17.09
CA SER A 40 -16.62 2.25 -15.67
C SER A 40 -16.49 0.94 -14.90
N LEU A 41 -16.57 -0.22 -15.55
CA LEU A 41 -16.40 -1.54 -14.96
C LEU A 41 -15.11 -2.21 -15.45
N LEU A 42 -14.55 -3.07 -14.61
CA LEU A 42 -13.38 -3.88 -14.92
C LEU A 42 -13.79 -5.20 -15.58
N TYR A 43 -13.11 -5.55 -16.67
CA TYR A 43 -13.29 -6.79 -17.42
C TYR A 43 -11.95 -7.49 -17.65
N LYS A 44 -11.96 -8.82 -17.74
CA LYS A 44 -10.83 -9.57 -18.32
C LYS A 44 -10.83 -9.43 -19.84
N LYS A 45 -9.65 -9.44 -20.44
CA LYS A 45 -9.48 -9.50 -21.89
C LYS A 45 -10.30 -10.66 -22.48
N ASN A 46 -11.06 -10.37 -23.53
CA ASN A 46 -11.96 -11.32 -24.20
C ASN A 46 -13.19 -11.78 -23.36
N SER A 47 -13.55 -11.07 -22.30
CA SER A 47 -14.77 -11.33 -21.54
C SER A 47 -15.79 -10.20 -21.75
N ASN A 48 -17.07 -10.58 -21.83
CA ASN A 48 -18.21 -9.66 -21.82
C ASN A 48 -18.92 -9.60 -20.46
N VAL A 49 -18.41 -10.35 -19.48
CA VAL A 49 -18.92 -10.34 -18.10
C VAL A 49 -17.99 -9.50 -17.24
N PRO A 50 -18.50 -8.58 -16.41
CA PRO A 50 -17.69 -7.85 -15.44
C PRO A 50 -16.88 -8.81 -14.57
N PHE A 51 -15.64 -8.42 -14.27
CA PHE A 51 -14.73 -9.28 -13.52
C PHE A 51 -15.12 -9.36 -12.05
N THR A 52 -15.03 -10.55 -11.48
CA THR A 52 -15.06 -10.80 -10.03
C THR A 52 -13.85 -11.66 -9.67
N GLY A 53 -13.07 -11.24 -8.66
CA GLY A 53 -11.87 -11.95 -8.21
C GLY A 53 -10.82 -10.99 -7.67
N LYS A 54 -9.58 -11.51 -7.54
CA LYS A 54 -8.41 -10.71 -7.12
C LYS A 54 -7.53 -10.40 -8.33
N GLU A 55 -6.96 -9.21 -8.34
CA GLU A 55 -5.95 -8.78 -9.31
C GLU A 55 -4.69 -8.38 -8.55
N LYS A 56 -3.56 -8.82 -9.05
CA LYS A 56 -2.23 -8.38 -8.59
C LYS A 56 -1.37 -8.11 -9.81
N ALA A 57 -1.03 -6.85 -10.03
CA ALA A 57 -0.34 -6.46 -11.24
C ALA A 57 0.66 -5.33 -10.98
N LYS A 58 1.69 -5.28 -11.83
CA LYS A 58 2.61 -4.16 -11.87
C LYS A 58 1.96 -2.97 -12.59
N VAL A 59 1.92 -1.84 -11.93
CA VAL A 59 1.44 -0.55 -12.47
C VAL A 59 2.56 0.46 -12.27
N LYS A 60 3.25 0.84 -13.34
CA LYS A 60 4.45 1.71 -13.30
C LYS A 60 5.53 1.08 -12.40
N ASP A 61 5.88 1.76 -11.31
CA ASP A 61 6.89 1.39 -10.31
C ASP A 61 6.29 0.77 -9.04
N LYS A 62 5.03 0.38 -9.07
CA LYS A 62 4.30 -0.23 -7.94
C LYS A 62 3.71 -1.57 -8.33
N ILE A 63 3.46 -2.39 -7.31
CA ILE A 63 2.64 -3.59 -7.39
C ILE A 63 1.33 -3.26 -6.68
N VAL A 64 0.23 -3.37 -7.41
CA VAL A 64 -1.11 -3.10 -6.88
C VAL A 64 -1.88 -4.40 -6.77
N GLU A 65 -2.45 -4.65 -5.61
CA GLU A 65 -3.28 -5.82 -5.31
C GLU A 65 -4.64 -5.35 -4.82
N TYR A 66 -5.72 -5.88 -5.42
CA TYR A 66 -7.08 -5.50 -5.04
C TYR A 66 -8.10 -6.58 -5.39
N GLU A 67 -9.19 -6.53 -4.66
CA GLU A 67 -10.37 -7.36 -4.93
C GLU A 67 -11.36 -6.61 -5.82
N VAL A 68 -12.06 -7.39 -6.66
CA VAL A 68 -13.09 -6.88 -7.59
C VAL A 68 -14.33 -7.73 -7.44
N LYS A 69 -15.47 -7.09 -7.38
CA LYS A 69 -16.80 -7.73 -7.40
C LYS A 69 -17.66 -7.04 -8.46
N ASP A 70 -18.16 -7.81 -9.40
CA ASP A 70 -19.04 -7.35 -10.48
C ASP A 70 -18.48 -6.12 -11.23
N GLY A 71 -17.16 -6.11 -11.47
CA GLY A 71 -16.43 -5.06 -12.15
C GLY A 71 -16.03 -3.86 -11.30
N TYR A 72 -16.48 -3.75 -10.05
CA TYR A 72 -16.08 -2.70 -9.12
C TYR A 72 -14.97 -3.19 -8.19
N LYS A 73 -13.98 -2.35 -7.89
CA LYS A 73 -13.05 -2.65 -6.80
C LYS A 73 -13.82 -2.67 -5.50
N ASN A 74 -13.77 -3.81 -4.80
CA ASN A 74 -14.57 -4.06 -3.61
C ASN A 74 -13.85 -5.08 -2.71
N GLY A 75 -13.49 -4.69 -1.48
CA GLY A 75 -12.68 -5.50 -0.57
C GLY A 75 -11.28 -4.94 -0.35
N GLU A 76 -10.30 -5.79 -0.09
CA GLU A 76 -8.92 -5.40 0.20
C GLU A 76 -8.26 -4.66 -0.97
N PHE A 77 -7.45 -3.65 -0.60
CA PHE A 77 -6.61 -2.89 -1.51
C PHE A 77 -5.22 -2.71 -0.90
N LYS A 78 -4.17 -3.06 -1.65
CA LYS A 78 -2.78 -2.94 -1.21
C LYS A 78 -1.89 -2.41 -2.32
N ILE A 79 -0.92 -1.58 -1.95
CA ILE A 79 0.15 -1.12 -2.83
C ILE A 79 1.49 -1.48 -2.19
N TYR A 80 2.36 -2.05 -3.00
CA TYR A 80 3.73 -2.37 -2.63
C TYR A 80 4.71 -1.67 -3.58
N ASN A 81 5.91 -1.37 -3.11
CA ASN A 81 7.00 -1.02 -4.01
C ASN A 81 7.53 -2.26 -4.77
N LEU A 82 8.47 -2.05 -5.70
CA LEU A 82 9.05 -3.15 -6.47
C LEU A 82 9.94 -4.11 -5.64
N GLN A 83 10.27 -3.76 -4.39
CA GLN A 83 10.97 -4.61 -3.44
C GLN A 83 10.00 -5.45 -2.58
N GLY A 84 8.68 -5.31 -2.81
CA GLY A 84 7.64 -6.02 -2.07
C GLY A 84 7.31 -5.40 -0.70
N VAL A 85 7.81 -4.20 -0.40
CA VAL A 85 7.48 -3.49 0.84
C VAL A 85 6.10 -2.86 0.69
N LEU A 86 5.21 -3.14 1.67
CA LEU A 86 3.87 -2.56 1.72
C LEU A 86 3.97 -1.05 1.96
N GLU A 87 3.30 -0.28 1.13
CA GLU A 87 3.23 1.18 1.23
C GLU A 87 1.84 1.68 1.62
N ILE A 88 0.79 1.00 1.15
CA ILE A 88 -0.60 1.38 1.43
C ILE A 88 -1.43 0.12 1.64
N SER A 89 -2.31 0.15 2.63
CA SER A 89 -3.33 -0.88 2.86
C SER A 89 -4.66 -0.21 3.20
N GLY A 90 -5.75 -0.71 2.63
CA GLY A 90 -7.08 -0.20 2.89
C GLY A 90 -8.19 -1.11 2.36
N GLN A 91 -9.39 -0.59 2.36
CA GLN A 91 -10.58 -1.27 1.85
C GLN A 91 -11.33 -0.37 0.88
N LEU A 92 -11.91 -0.99 -0.13
CA LEU A 92 -12.75 -0.35 -1.12
C LEU A 92 -14.16 -0.95 -1.06
N ASP A 93 -15.15 -0.11 -1.27
CA ASP A 93 -16.51 -0.49 -1.62
C ASP A 93 -16.92 0.28 -2.87
N SER A 94 -17.26 -0.45 -3.92
CA SER A 94 -17.75 0.12 -5.19
C SER A 94 -16.82 1.23 -5.73
N ASN A 95 -15.49 0.95 -5.78
CA ASN A 95 -14.40 1.84 -6.18
C ASN A 95 -14.11 3.01 -5.22
N ARG A 96 -14.77 3.11 -4.06
CA ARG A 96 -14.56 4.19 -3.08
C ARG A 96 -13.87 3.67 -1.83
N ASN A 97 -13.03 4.52 -1.23
CA ASN A 97 -12.34 4.21 0.01
C ASN A 97 -13.33 4.11 1.17
N VAL A 98 -13.25 3.00 1.94
CA VAL A 98 -14.04 2.78 3.16
C VAL A 98 -13.21 2.16 4.26
N GLY A 99 -13.67 2.30 5.51
CA GLY A 99 -13.02 1.66 6.65
C GLY A 99 -11.58 2.11 6.89
N LYS A 100 -10.79 1.27 7.53
CA LYS A 100 -9.43 1.61 7.96
C LYS A 100 -8.46 1.62 6.77
N TRP A 101 -7.68 2.70 6.69
CA TRP A 101 -6.54 2.87 5.77
C TRP A 101 -5.27 3.12 6.55
N GLN A 102 -4.16 2.55 6.04
CA GLN A 102 -2.82 2.69 6.60
C GLN A 102 -1.84 3.00 5.48
N TYR A 103 -0.95 3.94 5.75
CA TYR A 103 0.19 4.32 4.91
C TYR A 103 1.45 3.97 5.69
N PHE A 104 2.49 3.53 5.00
CA PHE A 104 3.69 3.00 5.63
C PHE A 104 4.95 3.71 5.13
N TYR A 105 5.86 3.97 6.02
CA TYR A 105 7.22 4.35 5.68
C TYR A 105 7.97 3.18 5.00
N PRO A 106 9.09 3.47 4.26
CA PRO A 106 9.90 2.42 3.65
C PRO A 106 10.49 1.40 4.64
N ASN A 107 10.60 1.75 5.93
CA ASN A 107 11.04 0.86 7.01
C ASN A 107 9.90 -0.02 7.57
N GLY A 108 8.69 0.04 7.00
CA GLY A 108 7.52 -0.74 7.40
C GLY A 108 6.74 -0.18 8.61
N VAL A 109 7.20 0.90 9.21
CA VAL A 109 6.48 1.60 10.28
C VAL A 109 5.28 2.34 9.68
N VAL A 110 4.14 2.34 10.37
CA VAL A 110 2.97 3.12 9.97
C VAL A 110 3.33 4.61 9.96
N GLU A 111 3.11 5.27 8.82
CA GLU A 111 3.26 6.72 8.65
C GLU A 111 1.99 7.45 9.07
N SER A 112 0.85 6.93 8.64
CA SER A 112 -0.45 7.48 9.03
C SER A 112 -1.54 6.41 8.93
N GLU A 113 -2.59 6.57 9.74
CA GLU A 113 -3.75 5.71 9.71
C GLU A 113 -5.01 6.46 10.12
N GLY A 114 -6.13 6.00 9.61
CA GLY A 114 -7.45 6.52 9.94
C GLY A 114 -8.54 5.80 9.15
N ASN A 115 -9.75 6.30 9.22
CA ASN A 115 -10.87 5.73 8.51
C ASN A 115 -11.37 6.66 7.40
N PHE A 116 -11.91 6.04 6.36
CA PHE A 116 -12.68 6.72 5.31
C PHE A 116 -14.15 6.28 5.38
N ASP A 117 -15.03 7.23 5.17
CA ASP A 117 -16.43 7.02 4.82
C ASP A 117 -16.63 7.52 3.39
N TYR A 118 -16.64 6.58 2.43
CA TYR A 118 -16.79 6.82 0.99
C TYR A 118 -15.95 8.00 0.46
N ASP A 119 -14.61 7.80 0.52
CA ASP A 119 -13.55 8.74 0.11
C ASP A 119 -13.34 9.96 1.02
N LEU A 120 -14.16 10.16 2.04
CA LEU A 120 -14.00 11.23 2.99
C LEU A 120 -13.32 10.71 4.26
N PRO A 121 -12.21 11.27 4.72
CA PRO A 121 -11.67 10.98 6.04
C PRO A 121 -12.74 11.22 7.11
N ASP A 122 -12.92 10.23 8.01
CA ASP A 122 -13.90 10.28 9.09
C ASP A 122 -13.40 9.59 10.35
N GLY A 123 -13.69 10.13 11.53
CA GLY A 123 -13.20 9.61 12.80
C GLY A 123 -11.75 9.97 13.10
N ASN A 124 -11.12 9.17 13.97
CA ASN A 124 -9.76 9.43 14.45
C ASN A 124 -8.72 9.18 13.35
N TRP A 125 -7.79 10.12 13.22
CA TRP A 125 -6.62 10.02 12.36
C TRP A 125 -5.36 10.26 13.18
N CYS A 126 -4.30 9.49 12.88
CA CYS A 126 -3.01 9.57 13.53
C CYS A 126 -1.88 9.54 12.50
N TRP A 127 -0.88 10.39 12.68
CA TRP A 127 0.40 10.38 11.95
C TRP A 127 1.52 10.06 12.92
N TYR A 128 2.53 9.38 12.42
CA TYR A 128 3.67 8.93 13.20
C TYR A 128 4.98 9.42 12.58
N TYR A 129 6.00 9.48 13.38
CA TYR A 129 7.38 9.60 12.91
C TYR A 129 7.91 8.23 12.42
N PRO A 130 9.04 8.20 11.65
CA PRO A 130 9.62 6.93 11.21
C PRO A 130 10.10 5.99 12.32
N ASP A 131 10.21 6.48 13.56
CA ASP A 131 10.49 5.70 14.77
C ASP A 131 9.22 5.16 15.47
N GLY A 132 8.03 5.40 14.89
CA GLY A 132 6.74 4.94 15.39
C GLY A 132 6.11 5.82 16.46
N LYS A 133 6.76 6.91 16.89
CA LYS A 133 6.16 7.85 17.84
C LYS A 133 5.12 8.72 17.15
N LYS A 134 4.08 9.10 17.88
CA LYS A 134 3.05 10.00 17.37
C LYS A 134 3.64 11.35 16.96
N LYS A 135 3.22 11.84 15.79
CA LYS A 135 3.57 13.14 15.23
C LYS A 135 2.41 14.10 15.25
N GLU A 136 1.21 13.61 14.88
CA GLU A 136 -0.02 14.40 14.86
C GLU A 136 -1.21 13.47 15.07
N GLU A 137 -2.25 13.96 15.73
CA GLU A 137 -3.53 13.26 15.82
C GLU A 137 -4.70 14.24 15.94
N GLY A 138 -5.87 13.79 15.50
CA GLY A 138 -7.10 14.54 15.60
C GLY A 138 -8.28 13.80 14.99
N ILE A 139 -9.38 14.48 14.86
CA ILE A 139 -10.62 13.92 14.37
C ILE A 139 -11.03 14.60 13.06
N PHE A 140 -11.38 13.77 12.07
CA PHE A 140 -12.09 14.22 10.89
C PHE A 140 -13.60 13.93 11.03
N SER A 141 -14.39 14.79 10.46
CA SER A 141 -15.80 14.56 10.21
C SER A 141 -16.13 14.97 8.78
N LYS A 142 -16.55 13.98 7.98
CA LYS A 142 -16.88 14.17 6.55
C LYS A 142 -15.80 14.95 5.77
N GLY A 143 -14.55 14.57 5.96
CA GLY A 143 -13.39 15.17 5.27
C GLY A 143 -12.83 16.44 5.88
N LYS A 144 -13.45 17.00 6.92
CA LYS A 144 -13.00 18.23 7.58
C LYS A 144 -12.38 17.92 8.93
N ARG A 145 -11.29 18.61 9.30
CA ARG A 145 -10.75 18.59 10.66
C ARG A 145 -11.76 19.22 11.63
N VAL A 146 -12.01 18.52 12.74
CA VAL A 146 -12.91 19.00 13.81
C VAL A 146 -12.29 18.76 15.19
N GLY A 147 -12.78 19.50 16.19
CA GLY A 147 -12.33 19.35 17.57
C GLY A 147 -10.87 19.71 17.77
N ILE A 148 -10.21 19.02 18.70
CA ILE A 148 -8.84 19.37 19.09
C ILE A 148 -7.87 18.48 18.33
N TRP A 149 -6.86 19.11 17.73
CA TRP A 149 -5.73 18.49 17.06
C TRP A 149 -4.46 18.75 17.85
N TYR A 150 -3.61 17.72 17.96
CA TYR A 150 -2.35 17.76 18.66
C TYR A 150 -1.20 17.47 17.71
N GLN A 151 -0.10 18.20 17.84
CA GLN A 151 1.19 17.87 17.25
C GLN A 151 2.21 17.62 18.36
N TYR A 152 3.10 16.67 18.11
CA TYR A 152 4.10 16.20 19.06
C TYR A 152 5.50 16.33 18.47
N ASP A 153 6.48 16.58 19.31
CA ASP A 153 7.90 16.41 18.96
C ASP A 153 8.32 14.93 19.04
N ARG A 154 9.58 14.66 18.73
CA ARG A 154 10.15 13.31 18.78
C ARG A 154 10.29 12.75 20.20
N GLU A 155 10.25 13.59 21.20
CA GLU A 155 10.25 13.26 22.64
C GLU A 155 8.83 12.91 23.13
N GLY A 156 7.78 13.16 22.31
CA GLY A 156 6.38 12.91 22.62
C GLY A 156 5.71 14.07 23.37
N LYS A 157 6.36 15.23 23.43
CA LYS A 157 5.79 16.42 24.05
C LYS A 157 4.90 17.13 23.05
N VAL A 158 3.74 17.61 23.51
CA VAL A 158 2.82 18.43 22.70
C VAL A 158 3.48 19.77 22.35
N THR A 159 3.65 20.02 21.06
CA THR A 159 4.19 21.26 20.51
C THR A 159 3.12 22.21 20.01
N LEU A 160 1.98 21.66 19.58
CA LEU A 160 0.84 22.44 19.14
C LEU A 160 -0.46 21.77 19.58
N LYS A 161 -1.40 22.60 20.02
CA LYS A 161 -2.79 22.23 20.25
C LYS A 161 -3.67 23.22 19.50
N LYS A 162 -4.44 22.74 18.52
CA LYS A 162 -5.32 23.60 17.72
C LYS A 162 -6.75 23.08 17.77
N HIS A 163 -7.71 24.00 17.94
CA HIS A 163 -9.13 23.68 17.86
C HIS A 163 -9.66 24.03 16.46
N PHE A 164 -10.43 23.12 15.88
CA PHE A 164 -11.12 23.30 14.61
C PHE A 164 -12.63 23.22 14.87
N ASP A 165 -13.35 24.27 14.50
CA ASP A 165 -14.80 24.26 14.52
C ASP A 165 -15.34 23.44 13.35
N SER A 166 -16.54 22.88 13.50
CA SER A 166 -17.19 22.07 12.46
C SER A 166 -17.34 22.77 11.10
N ASP A 167 -17.34 24.12 11.12
CA ASP A 167 -17.54 24.98 9.96
C ASP A 167 -16.21 25.57 9.42
N SER A 168 -15.05 25.21 9.99
CA SER A 168 -13.75 25.74 9.55
C SER A 168 -13.39 25.29 8.12
N VAL A 169 -12.99 26.25 7.29
CA VAL A 169 -12.47 26.01 5.95
C VAL A 169 -11.12 25.28 6.08
N PRO A 170 -10.80 24.28 5.21
CA PRO A 170 -9.49 23.63 5.21
C PRO A 170 -8.34 24.64 5.13
N ILE A 171 -7.24 24.36 5.84
CA ILE A 171 -6.07 25.26 5.98
C ILE A 171 -5.48 25.70 4.63
N GLU A 172 -5.58 24.88 3.59
CA GLU A 172 -5.10 25.20 2.23
C GLU A 172 -5.79 26.40 1.59
N GLN A 173 -6.95 26.83 2.09
CA GLN A 173 -7.66 28.02 1.60
C GLN A 173 -7.42 29.26 2.46
N GLN A 174 -6.78 29.15 3.64
CA GLN A 174 -6.51 30.32 4.49
C GLN A 174 -5.26 31.10 4.08
N ASP A 175 -4.29 30.47 3.41
CA ASP A 175 -3.05 31.15 2.98
C ASP A 175 -3.22 31.98 1.70
N SER A 176 -4.34 31.82 0.98
CA SER A 176 -4.65 32.60 -0.23
C SER A 176 -5.40 33.91 0.02
N VAL A 177 -5.68 34.28 1.27
CA VAL A 177 -6.43 35.51 1.64
C VAL A 177 -5.57 36.53 2.39
N ARG A 178 -4.23 36.44 2.30
CA ARG A 178 -3.34 37.52 2.77
C ARG A 178 -2.53 38.06 1.59
N ILE A 179 -3.16 38.94 0.84
CA ILE A 179 -2.52 40.03 0.10
C ILE A 179 -3.29 41.31 0.41
#